data_afba5d2b302b958bd39c45c755df4b02
#
_entry.id   afba5d2b302b958bd39c45c755df4b02
#
_cell.length_a   1.000
_cell.length_b   1.000
_cell.length_c   1.000
_cell.angle_alpha   90.00
_cell.angle_beta   90.00
_cell.angle_gamma   90.00
#
_symmetry.space_group_name_H-M   'P 1'
#
loop_
_entity.id
_entity.type
_entity.pdbx_description
1 polymer ?
#
loop_
_entity_poly.entity_id
_entity_poly.type
_entity_poly.pdbx_seq_one_letter_code
_entity_poly.pdbx_strand_id
1 'polypeptide(L)'
;MDYEVVIGLETHAELATVTKLFCGCSAKFGAEPNTQVCPVCLGMPGVLPVMNKKAFEYALKAAVALNCEINNFTNFDRKSYYYPDLPKNYQISQNYHNLGINGYMDIIVNGSVKKIHIHNVHLEEEAGKLIHSEDSGANYSLVDFNRAGVPLLEIVSSPDMRNVNEVDSYMQTLRKILLYTEISDCKMQEGSLRFEASISLRKKGSDKLGNRVEIKNLNSMKSVIKAIEYEAARQSEVLDSGKAIDRETRLWDEVNGKSARMRSKEEAQDYRYFPEPDLLPVLIDEKWLSTIKSSIPELPLEKKQRYIESFKLSDYDAGVLTEEKVLINLFEECVKIMDRPKAFCNWITNDLLRE
;
A
#
# COMPACT_ATOMS: atom_id res chain seq x y z
N MET A 1 22.04 22.53 0.19
CA MET A 1 21.08 22.37 -0.91
C MET A 1 19.98 23.41 -0.77
N ASP A 2 19.72 24.14 -1.84
CA ASP A 2 18.66 25.16 -1.86
C ASP A 2 17.27 24.58 -2.17
N TYR A 3 17.20 23.26 -2.22
CA TYR A 3 15.97 22.53 -2.54
C TYR A 3 15.39 21.79 -1.33
N GLU A 4 14.09 21.66 -1.33
CA GLU A 4 13.32 20.82 -0.44
C GLU A 4 12.75 19.63 -1.24
N VAL A 5 12.92 18.44 -0.70
CA VAL A 5 12.34 17.21 -1.27
C VAL A 5 10.86 17.13 -0.94
N VAL A 6 10.06 16.75 -1.91
CA VAL A 6 8.61 16.54 -1.77
C VAL A 6 8.30 15.12 -2.25
N ILE A 7 7.77 14.28 -1.34
CA ILE A 7 7.58 12.86 -1.57
C ILE A 7 6.14 12.48 -1.26
N GLY A 8 5.54 11.69 -2.16
CA GLY A 8 4.32 10.94 -1.95
C GLY A 8 4.56 9.47 -2.25
N LEU A 9 3.81 8.59 -1.61
CA LEU A 9 3.83 7.16 -1.86
C LEU A 9 2.47 6.68 -2.35
N GLU A 10 2.52 5.75 -3.28
CA GLU A 10 1.40 4.91 -3.70
C GLU A 10 1.67 3.50 -3.17
N THR A 11 0.72 2.96 -2.43
CA THR A 11 0.87 1.68 -1.74
C THR A 11 -0.20 0.74 -2.23
N HIS A 12 0.21 -0.43 -2.70
CA HIS A 12 -0.67 -1.52 -3.10
C HIS A 12 -0.59 -2.65 -2.08
N ALA A 13 -1.74 -3.07 -1.56
CA ALA A 13 -1.84 -4.17 -0.61
C ALA A 13 -2.86 -5.21 -1.08
N GLU A 14 -2.42 -6.44 -1.33
CA GLU A 14 -3.33 -7.55 -1.57
C GLU A 14 -4.12 -7.85 -0.29
N LEU A 15 -5.44 -7.99 -0.43
CA LEU A 15 -6.32 -8.23 0.70
C LEU A 15 -6.34 -9.72 1.07
N ALA A 16 -6.32 -10.02 2.37
CA ALA A 16 -6.29 -11.37 2.92
C ALA A 16 -7.65 -12.10 2.79
N THR A 17 -8.20 -12.14 1.58
CA THR A 17 -9.44 -12.84 1.27
C THR A 17 -9.17 -14.27 0.82
N VAL A 18 -10.14 -15.15 1.04
CA VAL A 18 -10.05 -16.55 0.58
C VAL A 18 -10.20 -16.64 -0.94
N THR A 19 -11.02 -15.76 -1.51
CA THR A 19 -11.34 -15.77 -2.95
C THR A 19 -11.00 -14.45 -3.61
N LYS A 20 -10.87 -14.48 -4.91
CA LYS A 20 -10.64 -13.30 -5.76
C LYS A 20 -11.75 -12.26 -5.65
N LEU A 21 -11.52 -11.08 -6.20
CA LEU A 21 -12.43 -9.93 -6.06
C LEU A 21 -13.77 -10.15 -6.75
N PHE A 22 -13.79 -10.79 -7.91
CA PHE A 22 -15.00 -10.93 -8.72
C PHE A 22 -15.37 -12.36 -9.08
N CYS A 23 -14.69 -13.36 -8.49
CA CYS A 23 -15.01 -14.80 -8.69
C CYS A 23 -14.63 -15.64 -7.48
N GLY A 24 -15.03 -16.92 -7.51
CA GLY A 24 -14.76 -17.88 -6.43
C GLY A 24 -13.39 -18.56 -6.46
N CYS A 25 -12.48 -18.21 -7.38
CA CYS A 25 -11.14 -18.78 -7.40
C CYS A 25 -10.35 -18.38 -6.16
N SER A 26 -9.47 -19.27 -5.70
CA SER A 26 -8.58 -19.00 -4.57
C SER A 26 -7.67 -17.80 -4.85
N ALA A 27 -7.48 -16.97 -3.82
CA ALA A 27 -6.50 -15.86 -3.81
C ALA A 27 -5.16 -16.26 -3.16
N LYS A 28 -4.99 -17.57 -2.80
CA LYS A 28 -3.81 -18.03 -2.07
C LYS A 28 -2.55 -18.00 -2.94
N PHE A 29 -1.48 -17.41 -2.41
CA PHE A 29 -0.16 -17.39 -3.05
C PHE A 29 0.48 -18.79 -3.11
N GLY A 30 1.31 -19.04 -4.14
CA GLY A 30 2.22 -20.19 -4.23
C GLY A 30 1.63 -21.46 -4.84
N ALA A 31 0.45 -21.38 -5.48
CA ALA A 31 -0.08 -22.52 -6.25
C ALA A 31 0.64 -22.66 -7.60
N GLU A 32 0.58 -23.86 -8.19
CA GLU A 32 1.09 -24.11 -9.55
C GLU A 32 0.49 -23.12 -10.55
N PRO A 33 1.28 -22.61 -11.52
CA PRO A 33 0.83 -21.59 -12.45
C PRO A 33 -0.48 -21.95 -13.17
N ASN A 34 -1.39 -21.00 -13.29
CA ASN A 34 -2.66 -21.11 -13.98
C ASN A 34 -3.62 -22.19 -13.45
N THR A 35 -3.47 -22.58 -12.18
CA THR A 35 -4.38 -23.55 -11.53
C THR A 35 -5.52 -22.90 -10.74
N GLN A 36 -5.41 -21.61 -10.42
CA GLN A 36 -6.41 -20.82 -9.70
C GLN A 36 -7.12 -19.83 -10.63
N VAL A 37 -7.65 -20.34 -11.73
CA VAL A 37 -8.29 -19.52 -12.77
C VAL A 37 -9.67 -20.08 -13.16
N CYS A 38 -10.54 -19.19 -13.61
CA CYS A 38 -11.85 -19.55 -14.14
C CYS A 38 -12.22 -18.62 -15.30
N PRO A 39 -13.30 -18.90 -16.05
CA PRO A 39 -13.72 -18.01 -17.15
C PRO A 39 -13.90 -16.55 -16.74
N VAL A 40 -14.31 -16.26 -15.49
CA VAL A 40 -14.52 -14.88 -15.01
C VAL A 40 -13.19 -14.13 -14.89
N CYS A 41 -12.22 -14.63 -14.12
CA CYS A 41 -10.95 -13.93 -13.96
C CYS A 41 -10.07 -13.96 -15.22
N LEU A 42 -10.36 -14.86 -16.17
CA LEU A 42 -9.75 -14.86 -17.51
C LEU A 42 -10.47 -13.96 -18.51
N GLY A 43 -11.60 -13.35 -18.14
CA GLY A 43 -12.34 -12.42 -19.01
C GLY A 43 -12.92 -13.06 -20.25
N MET A 44 -13.35 -14.31 -20.16
CA MET A 44 -13.95 -15.01 -21.32
C MET A 44 -15.30 -14.40 -21.70
N PRO A 45 -15.70 -14.44 -22.98
CA PRO A 45 -16.97 -13.87 -23.42
C PRO A 45 -18.18 -14.43 -22.65
N GLY A 46 -19.09 -13.54 -22.23
CA GLY A 46 -20.34 -13.91 -21.56
C GLY A 46 -20.25 -14.09 -20.05
N VAL A 47 -19.08 -13.88 -19.43
CA VAL A 47 -18.93 -13.91 -17.97
C VAL A 47 -19.34 -12.59 -17.34
N LEU A 48 -19.84 -12.66 -16.10
CA LEU A 48 -20.20 -11.49 -15.29
C LEU A 48 -19.45 -11.52 -13.95
N PRO A 49 -18.86 -10.38 -13.51
CA PRO A 49 -18.22 -10.26 -12.22
C PRO A 49 -19.24 -10.28 -11.08
N VAL A 50 -18.87 -10.85 -9.93
CA VAL A 50 -19.65 -10.77 -8.69
C VAL A 50 -18.71 -10.31 -7.57
N MET A 51 -18.96 -9.12 -7.03
CA MET A 51 -18.09 -8.50 -6.02
C MET A 51 -17.98 -9.35 -4.74
N ASN A 52 -16.75 -9.59 -4.31
CA ASN A 52 -16.45 -10.21 -3.02
C ASN A 52 -16.73 -9.21 -1.88
N LYS A 53 -17.81 -9.46 -1.13
CA LYS A 53 -18.21 -8.61 -0.01
C LYS A 53 -17.11 -8.46 1.03
N LYS A 54 -16.32 -9.52 1.32
CA LYS A 54 -15.25 -9.47 2.32
C LYS A 54 -14.09 -8.56 1.88
N ALA A 55 -13.76 -8.58 0.58
CA ALA A 55 -12.77 -7.67 0.02
C ALA A 55 -13.21 -6.22 0.19
N PHE A 56 -14.47 -5.92 -0.11
CA PHE A 56 -15.03 -4.59 0.08
C PHE A 56 -15.04 -4.15 1.56
N GLU A 57 -15.39 -5.05 2.49
CA GLU A 57 -15.35 -4.80 3.93
C GLU A 57 -13.91 -4.52 4.42
N TYR A 58 -12.92 -5.23 3.91
CA TYR A 58 -11.52 -4.99 4.22
C TYR A 58 -11.04 -3.62 3.69
N ALA A 59 -11.41 -3.27 2.46
CA ALA A 59 -11.09 -1.96 1.91
C ALA A 59 -11.75 -0.82 2.72
N LEU A 60 -13.03 -0.98 3.10
CA LEU A 60 -13.74 -0.03 3.94
C LEU A 60 -13.09 0.08 5.34
N LYS A 61 -12.66 -1.04 5.92
CA LYS A 61 -11.96 -1.07 7.21
C LYS A 61 -10.62 -0.33 7.14
N ALA A 62 -9.86 -0.49 6.04
CA ALA A 62 -8.63 0.25 5.81
C ALA A 62 -8.88 1.75 5.71
N ALA A 63 -9.86 2.17 4.90
CA ALA A 63 -10.18 3.58 4.72
C ALA A 63 -10.60 4.24 6.06
N VAL A 64 -11.38 3.53 6.89
CA VAL A 64 -11.77 4.02 8.24
C VAL A 64 -10.55 4.08 9.17
N ALA A 65 -9.69 3.05 9.18
CA ALA A 65 -8.46 3.03 10.00
C ALA A 65 -7.46 4.14 9.61
N LEU A 66 -7.52 4.61 8.37
CA LEU A 66 -6.74 5.73 7.84
C LEU A 66 -7.48 7.07 7.95
N ASN A 67 -8.52 7.14 8.77
CA ASN A 67 -9.30 8.37 9.02
C ASN A 67 -9.86 9.02 7.75
N CYS A 68 -10.18 8.24 6.72
CA CYS A 68 -10.77 8.77 5.49
C CYS A 68 -12.22 9.19 5.69
N GLU A 69 -12.62 10.20 4.95
CA GLU A 69 -14.02 10.47 4.66
C GLU A 69 -14.52 9.35 3.73
N ILE A 70 -15.57 8.64 4.17
CA ILE A 70 -16.12 7.52 3.40
C ILE A 70 -17.20 8.03 2.46
N ASN A 71 -17.06 7.70 1.18
CA ASN A 71 -18.11 7.97 0.20
C ASN A 71 -19.26 6.97 0.39
N ASN A 72 -20.45 7.47 0.70
CA ASN A 72 -21.64 6.64 0.89
C ASN A 72 -22.11 5.96 -0.41
N PHE A 73 -21.66 6.45 -1.55
CA PHE A 73 -21.88 5.90 -2.88
C PHE A 73 -20.53 5.68 -3.55
N THR A 74 -20.28 4.48 -4.00
CA THR A 74 -19.10 4.13 -4.78
C THR A 74 -19.46 3.18 -5.91
N ASN A 75 -18.72 3.22 -7.00
CA ASN A 75 -18.85 2.33 -8.14
C ASN A 75 -17.48 1.91 -8.64
N PHE A 76 -17.47 0.85 -9.42
CA PHE A 76 -16.27 0.43 -10.14
C PHE A 76 -16.25 1.02 -11.54
N ASP A 77 -15.05 1.22 -12.05
CA ASP A 77 -14.75 1.73 -13.38
C ASP A 77 -13.81 0.78 -14.11
N ARG A 78 -13.84 0.78 -15.43
CA ARG A 78 -12.87 0.08 -16.27
C ARG A 78 -11.72 1.01 -16.62
N LYS A 79 -10.50 0.61 -16.24
CA LYS A 79 -9.23 1.21 -16.63
C LYS A 79 -8.68 0.42 -17.82
N SER A 80 -8.84 0.94 -19.03
CA SER A 80 -8.52 0.21 -20.27
C SER A 80 -7.06 0.35 -20.64
N TYR A 81 -6.34 -0.76 -20.67
CA TYR A 81 -4.97 -0.84 -21.19
C TYR A 81 -4.65 -2.29 -21.59
N TYR A 82 -3.65 -2.44 -22.47
CA TYR A 82 -3.27 -3.75 -23.01
C TYR A 82 -1.95 -4.19 -22.42
N TYR A 83 -1.97 -5.32 -21.72
CA TYR A 83 -0.76 -5.96 -21.25
C TYR A 83 -0.96 -7.49 -21.21
N PRO A 84 0.09 -8.32 -21.46
CA PRO A 84 -0.08 -9.77 -21.57
C PRO A 84 -0.68 -10.44 -20.33
N ASP A 85 -0.44 -9.91 -19.14
CA ASP A 85 -0.97 -10.42 -17.87
C ASP A 85 -2.32 -9.82 -17.47
N LEU A 86 -2.92 -9.00 -18.32
CA LEU A 86 -4.25 -8.42 -18.13
C LEU A 86 -5.25 -9.06 -19.11
N PRO A 87 -5.86 -10.23 -18.79
CA PRO A 87 -6.58 -11.04 -19.76
C PRO A 87 -7.85 -10.40 -20.32
N LYS A 88 -8.46 -9.47 -19.59
CA LYS A 88 -9.65 -8.71 -20.01
C LYS A 88 -9.32 -7.49 -20.87
N ASN A 89 -8.04 -7.07 -20.95
CA ASN A 89 -7.59 -5.80 -21.53
C ASN A 89 -8.11 -4.56 -20.80
N TYR A 90 -8.67 -4.71 -19.62
CA TYR A 90 -8.99 -3.65 -18.66
C TYR A 90 -8.85 -4.17 -17.24
N GLN A 91 -8.60 -3.25 -16.32
CA GLN A 91 -8.60 -3.49 -14.89
C GLN A 91 -9.87 -2.87 -14.30
N ILE A 92 -10.59 -3.60 -13.45
CA ILE A 92 -11.68 -3.03 -12.67
C ILE A 92 -11.09 -2.35 -11.44
N SER A 93 -11.38 -1.07 -11.28
CA SER A 93 -10.85 -0.19 -10.24
C SER A 93 -11.91 0.83 -9.81
N GLN A 94 -11.62 1.71 -8.86
CA GLN A 94 -12.50 2.81 -8.46
C GLN A 94 -11.81 4.14 -8.77
N ASN A 95 -12.17 4.79 -9.88
CA ASN A 95 -11.54 6.03 -10.32
C ASN A 95 -12.37 7.27 -9.99
N TYR A 96 -13.67 7.27 -10.33
CA TYR A 96 -14.51 8.44 -10.15
C TYR A 96 -15.09 8.57 -8.74
N HIS A 97 -15.34 7.44 -8.08
CA HIS A 97 -15.93 7.39 -6.75
C HIS A 97 -15.09 6.47 -5.85
N ASN A 98 -13.91 6.97 -5.46
CA ASN A 98 -13.05 6.28 -4.52
C ASN A 98 -13.79 5.97 -3.22
N LEU A 99 -13.45 4.85 -2.59
CA LEU A 99 -14.08 4.40 -1.35
C LEU A 99 -13.86 5.37 -0.19
N GLY A 100 -12.64 5.87 -0.04
CA GLY A 100 -12.25 6.83 0.98
C GLY A 100 -11.38 7.95 0.41
N ILE A 101 -11.57 9.16 0.91
CA ILE A 101 -10.83 10.36 0.50
C ILE A 101 -10.42 11.18 1.74
N ASN A 102 -9.48 12.10 1.57
CA ASN A 102 -9.10 13.10 2.58
C ASN A 102 -8.76 12.50 3.96
N GLY A 103 -8.14 11.32 3.97
CA GLY A 103 -7.71 10.66 5.19
C GLY A 103 -6.41 11.21 5.75
N TYR A 104 -5.97 10.61 6.86
CA TYR A 104 -4.66 10.90 7.41
C TYR A 104 -4.16 9.75 8.29
N MET A 105 -2.85 9.72 8.48
CA MET A 105 -2.16 8.84 9.39
C MET A 105 -1.06 9.62 10.12
N ASP A 106 -0.97 9.45 11.43
CA ASP A 106 0.10 10.04 12.22
C ASP A 106 1.30 9.10 12.22
N ILE A 107 2.49 9.67 12.00
CA ILE A 107 3.78 8.97 12.07
C ILE A 107 4.66 9.59 13.15
N ILE A 108 5.60 8.82 13.68
CA ILE A 108 6.57 9.33 14.68
C ILE A 108 7.94 9.44 14.02
N VAL A 109 8.49 10.65 14.00
CA VAL A 109 9.85 10.91 13.49
C VAL A 109 10.62 11.71 14.52
N ASN A 110 11.75 11.19 14.96
CA ASN A 110 12.60 11.82 15.99
C ASN A 110 11.82 12.21 17.27
N GLY A 111 10.88 11.37 17.69
CA GLY A 111 10.05 11.59 18.90
C GLY A 111 8.91 12.61 18.72
N SER A 112 8.73 13.16 17.53
CA SER A 112 7.64 14.09 17.20
C SER A 112 6.60 13.42 16.31
N VAL A 113 5.32 13.71 16.56
CA VAL A 113 4.22 13.25 15.72
C VAL A 113 4.10 14.15 14.50
N LYS A 114 4.03 13.55 13.32
CA LYS A 114 3.74 14.24 12.06
C LYS A 114 2.56 13.58 11.38
N LYS A 115 1.59 14.39 10.97
CA LYS A 115 0.44 13.96 10.18
C LYS A 115 0.80 13.86 8.71
N ILE A 116 0.52 12.71 8.09
CA ILE A 116 0.61 12.50 6.65
C ILE A 116 -0.80 12.29 6.12
N HIS A 117 -1.23 13.11 5.18
CA HIS A 117 -2.55 12.99 4.58
C HIS A 117 -2.60 11.82 3.59
N ILE A 118 -3.74 11.16 3.56
CA ILE A 118 -4.09 10.14 2.58
C ILE A 118 -5.05 10.78 1.58
N HIS A 119 -4.60 10.87 0.33
CA HIS A 119 -5.40 11.49 -0.72
C HIS A 119 -6.64 10.66 -1.04
N ASN A 120 -6.45 9.37 -1.28
CA ASN A 120 -7.54 8.43 -1.49
C ASN A 120 -7.16 6.99 -1.10
N VAL A 121 -8.20 6.19 -0.91
CA VAL A 121 -8.15 4.73 -0.76
C VAL A 121 -9.19 4.14 -1.68
N HIS A 122 -8.80 3.20 -2.52
CA HIS A 122 -9.72 2.54 -3.44
C HIS A 122 -9.39 1.06 -3.65
N LEU A 123 -10.41 0.32 -4.07
CA LEU A 123 -10.35 -1.12 -4.31
C LEU A 123 -10.23 -1.38 -5.82
N GLU A 124 -9.32 -2.28 -6.18
CA GLU A 124 -9.11 -2.70 -7.55
C GLU A 124 -8.75 -4.19 -7.62
N GLU A 125 -8.65 -4.74 -8.81
CA GLU A 125 -8.16 -6.09 -9.02
C GLU A 125 -6.71 -6.12 -9.48
N GLU A 126 -5.97 -7.16 -9.04
CA GLU A 126 -4.59 -7.38 -9.45
C GLU A 126 -4.54 -7.95 -10.87
N ALA A 127 -3.46 -7.65 -11.59
CA ALA A 127 -3.11 -8.30 -12.85
C ALA A 127 -2.45 -9.68 -12.61
N GLY A 128 -2.25 -10.46 -13.66
CA GLY A 128 -1.45 -11.68 -13.63
C GLY A 128 0.02 -11.40 -13.38
N LYS A 129 0.86 -12.40 -13.59
CA LYS A 129 2.31 -12.31 -13.45
C LYS A 129 2.99 -12.67 -14.77
N LEU A 130 3.88 -11.79 -15.24
CA LEU A 130 4.81 -12.09 -16.34
C LEU A 130 6.10 -12.66 -15.75
N ILE A 131 6.54 -13.77 -16.33
CA ILE A 131 7.80 -14.44 -16.01
C ILE A 131 8.66 -14.36 -17.25
N HIS A 132 9.68 -13.51 -17.22
CA HIS A 132 10.65 -13.41 -18.30
C HIS A 132 11.62 -14.58 -18.22
N SER A 133 11.94 -15.18 -19.37
CA SER A 133 12.94 -16.24 -19.40
C SER A 133 14.33 -15.67 -19.04
N GLU A 134 15.04 -16.36 -18.17
CA GLU A 134 16.45 -16.06 -17.84
C GLU A 134 17.40 -16.44 -18.98
N ASP A 135 16.92 -17.23 -19.93
CA ASP A 135 17.68 -17.65 -21.11
C ASP A 135 17.84 -16.46 -22.07
N SER A 136 19.06 -15.96 -22.22
CA SER A 136 19.38 -14.80 -23.06
C SER A 136 19.02 -14.96 -24.56
N GLY A 137 18.59 -16.14 -24.98
CA GLY A 137 18.09 -16.46 -26.31
C GLY A 137 16.59 -16.67 -26.42
N ALA A 138 15.86 -16.66 -25.32
CA ALA A 138 14.41 -16.90 -25.33
C ALA A 138 13.66 -15.64 -25.78
N ASN A 139 12.85 -15.79 -26.83
CA ASN A 139 12.03 -14.71 -27.39
C ASN A 139 10.56 -14.81 -26.94
N TYR A 140 10.33 -15.25 -25.69
CA TYR A 140 9.00 -15.37 -25.09
C TYR A 140 9.02 -15.08 -23.59
N SER A 141 7.86 -14.75 -23.06
CA SER A 141 7.58 -14.69 -21.61
C SER A 141 6.43 -15.63 -21.27
N LEU A 142 6.47 -16.21 -20.07
CA LEU A 142 5.37 -16.99 -19.54
C LEU A 142 4.39 -16.08 -18.80
N VAL A 143 3.11 -16.43 -18.84
CA VAL A 143 2.06 -15.70 -18.13
C VAL A 143 1.39 -16.63 -17.13
N ASP A 144 1.35 -16.21 -15.89
CA ASP A 144 0.61 -16.85 -14.82
C ASP A 144 -0.57 -15.97 -14.38
N PHE A 145 -1.79 -16.44 -14.59
CA PHE A 145 -3.02 -15.73 -14.24
C PHE A 145 -3.54 -16.06 -12.84
N ASN A 146 -2.82 -16.83 -12.02
CA ASN A 146 -3.26 -17.12 -10.65
C ASN A 146 -3.51 -15.85 -9.84
N ARG A 147 -2.70 -14.80 -10.04
CA ARG A 147 -2.86 -13.52 -9.36
C ARG A 147 -3.95 -12.64 -9.98
N ALA A 148 -4.28 -12.80 -11.28
CA ALA A 148 -5.29 -11.99 -11.95
C ALA A 148 -6.63 -12.03 -11.21
N GLY A 149 -7.14 -10.87 -10.81
CA GLY A 149 -8.39 -10.72 -10.05
C GLY A 149 -8.26 -10.87 -8.54
N VAL A 150 -7.04 -11.02 -7.98
CA VAL A 150 -6.83 -10.93 -6.52
C VAL A 150 -7.22 -9.52 -6.05
N PRO A 151 -7.95 -9.37 -4.92
CA PRO A 151 -8.35 -8.06 -4.43
C PRO A 151 -7.14 -7.24 -4.03
N LEU A 152 -7.02 -6.04 -4.57
CA LEU A 152 -5.94 -5.11 -4.35
C LEU A 152 -6.48 -3.79 -3.80
N LEU A 153 -5.87 -3.31 -2.73
CA LEU A 153 -6.16 -2.00 -2.15
C LEU A 153 -5.06 -1.04 -2.55
N GLU A 154 -5.41 0.05 -3.19
CA GLU A 154 -4.49 1.16 -3.45
C GLU A 154 -4.71 2.28 -2.44
N ILE A 155 -3.63 2.73 -1.81
CA ILE A 155 -3.59 3.81 -0.83
C ILE A 155 -2.61 4.86 -1.34
N VAL A 156 -3.10 6.04 -1.63
CA VAL A 156 -2.31 7.15 -2.17
C VAL A 156 -2.10 8.20 -1.10
N SER A 157 -0.85 8.46 -0.70
CA SER A 157 -0.56 9.55 0.22
C SER A 157 -0.51 10.90 -0.51
N SER A 158 -0.80 11.98 0.23
CA SER A 158 -0.44 13.32 -0.21
C SER A 158 1.09 13.52 -0.20
N PRO A 159 1.63 14.47 -0.95
CA PRO A 159 3.08 14.71 -1.02
C PRO A 159 3.59 15.49 0.21
N ASP A 160 3.37 14.94 1.40
CA ASP A 160 3.66 15.58 2.69
C ASP A 160 5.03 15.23 3.26
N MET A 161 5.65 14.16 2.77
CA MET A 161 6.95 13.71 3.28
C MET A 161 8.09 14.53 2.67
N ARG A 162 9.13 14.79 3.48
CA ARG A 162 10.25 15.69 3.15
C ARG A 162 11.63 15.03 3.25
N ASN A 163 11.70 13.85 3.83
CA ASN A 163 12.94 13.09 3.99
C ASN A 163 12.67 11.59 4.13
N VAL A 164 13.71 10.79 4.02
CA VAL A 164 13.63 9.33 4.06
C VAL A 164 13.21 8.77 5.41
N ASN A 165 13.47 9.46 6.52
CA ASN A 165 13.01 9.01 7.84
C ASN A 165 11.49 9.10 7.97
N GLU A 166 10.88 10.11 7.38
CA GLU A 166 9.43 10.24 7.30
C GLU A 166 8.81 9.16 6.41
N VAL A 167 9.49 8.83 5.30
CA VAL A 167 9.08 7.76 4.39
C VAL A 167 9.15 6.40 5.09
N ASP A 168 10.24 6.11 5.78
CA ASP A 168 10.38 4.86 6.53
C ASP A 168 9.31 4.74 7.61
N SER A 169 9.12 5.78 8.42
CA SER A 169 8.09 5.80 9.46
C SER A 169 6.67 5.63 8.88
N TYR A 170 6.39 6.24 7.72
CA TYR A 170 5.12 6.07 7.01
C TYR A 170 4.91 4.61 6.59
N MET A 171 5.88 4.02 5.90
CA MET A 171 5.78 2.63 5.42
C MET A 171 5.59 1.64 6.57
N GLN A 172 6.36 1.79 7.66
CA GLN A 172 6.25 0.94 8.85
C GLN A 172 4.89 1.11 9.54
N THR A 173 4.43 2.33 9.71
CA THR A 173 3.14 2.62 10.37
C THR A 173 1.98 2.08 9.54
N LEU A 174 1.97 2.32 8.23
CA LEU A 174 0.93 1.80 7.35
C LEU A 174 0.90 0.27 7.36
N ARG A 175 2.05 -0.37 7.23
CA ARG A 175 2.17 -1.82 7.32
C ARG A 175 1.60 -2.37 8.63
N LYS A 176 1.92 -1.74 9.77
CA LYS A 176 1.39 -2.13 11.08
C LYS A 176 -0.14 -1.99 11.12
N ILE A 177 -0.71 -0.90 10.63
CA ILE A 177 -2.17 -0.71 10.57
C ILE A 177 -2.83 -1.84 9.78
N LEU A 178 -2.31 -2.18 8.60
CA LEU A 178 -2.86 -3.25 7.75
C LEU A 178 -2.77 -4.63 8.42
N LEU A 179 -1.66 -4.93 9.10
CA LEU A 179 -1.48 -6.17 9.86
C LEU A 179 -2.41 -6.25 11.08
N TYR A 180 -2.52 -5.17 11.88
CA TYR A 180 -3.36 -5.14 13.07
C TYR A 180 -4.84 -5.29 12.75
N THR A 181 -5.25 -4.71 11.64
CA THR A 181 -6.63 -4.81 11.15
C THR A 181 -6.89 -6.11 10.40
N GLU A 182 -5.87 -6.97 10.21
CA GLU A 182 -5.95 -8.25 9.50
C GLU A 182 -6.46 -8.13 8.05
N ILE A 183 -6.16 -7.00 7.42
CA ILE A 183 -6.59 -6.71 6.06
C ILE A 183 -5.65 -7.35 5.03
N SER A 184 -4.35 -7.38 5.33
CA SER A 184 -3.30 -7.95 4.46
C SER A 184 -2.23 -8.63 5.33
N ASP A 185 -1.51 -9.58 4.77
CA ASP A 185 -0.32 -10.18 5.39
C ASP A 185 0.95 -9.35 5.16
N CYS A 186 0.89 -8.34 4.30
CA CYS A 186 1.93 -7.36 4.06
C CYS A 186 3.32 -7.94 3.74
N LYS A 187 3.37 -9.04 2.99
CA LYS A 187 4.62 -9.71 2.60
C LYS A 187 5.15 -9.15 1.28
N MET A 188 6.11 -8.25 1.34
CA MET A 188 6.72 -7.67 0.13
C MET A 188 7.38 -8.70 -0.77
N GLN A 189 7.95 -9.77 -0.21
CA GLN A 189 8.61 -10.85 -0.94
C GLN A 189 7.63 -11.68 -1.79
N GLU A 190 6.38 -11.80 -1.36
CA GLU A 190 5.30 -12.47 -2.08
C GLU A 190 4.55 -11.49 -3.00
N GLY A 191 4.83 -10.18 -2.88
CA GLY A 191 4.19 -9.10 -3.65
C GLY A 191 2.86 -8.62 -3.06
N SER A 192 2.46 -9.11 -1.87
CA SER A 192 1.21 -8.69 -1.22
C SER A 192 1.27 -7.28 -0.61
N LEU A 193 2.46 -6.66 -0.53
CA LEU A 193 2.63 -5.24 -0.22
C LEU A 193 3.69 -4.66 -1.16
N ARG A 194 3.36 -3.56 -1.83
CA ARG A 194 4.26 -2.87 -2.76
C ARG A 194 4.16 -1.37 -2.53
N PHE A 195 5.28 -0.68 -2.77
CA PHE A 195 5.35 0.79 -2.72
C PHE A 195 5.87 1.32 -4.05
N GLU A 196 5.27 2.38 -4.53
CA GLU A 196 5.78 3.22 -5.59
C GLU A 196 6.02 4.62 -5.02
N ALA A 197 7.13 5.25 -5.40
CA ALA A 197 7.50 6.56 -4.88
C ALA A 197 7.33 7.63 -5.94
N SER A 198 6.71 8.73 -5.56
CA SER A 198 6.65 9.96 -6.35
C SER A 198 7.50 11.03 -5.68
N ILE A 199 8.48 11.57 -6.38
CA ILE A 199 9.41 12.54 -5.85
C ILE A 199 9.54 13.76 -6.75
N SER A 200 9.63 14.93 -6.16
CA SER A 200 10.02 16.18 -6.83
C SER A 200 10.85 17.04 -5.90
N LEU A 201 11.62 17.96 -6.47
CA LEU A 201 12.32 19.00 -5.73
C LEU A 201 11.67 20.36 -5.98
N ARG A 202 11.58 21.16 -4.93
CA ARG A 202 11.19 22.57 -5.01
C ARG A 202 12.21 23.46 -4.31
N LYS A 203 12.30 24.73 -4.70
CA LYS A 203 13.13 25.71 -3.95
C LYS A 203 12.60 25.85 -2.53
N LYS A 204 13.48 25.92 -1.55
CA LYS A 204 13.08 26.15 -0.15
C LYS A 204 12.23 27.41 -0.02
N GLY A 205 11.12 27.30 0.70
CA GLY A 205 10.19 28.41 0.89
C GLY A 205 9.24 28.67 -0.28
N SER A 206 9.27 27.85 -1.33
CA SER A 206 8.31 27.95 -2.45
C SER A 206 7.15 26.96 -2.26
N ASP A 207 5.92 27.41 -2.50
CA ASP A 207 4.74 26.52 -2.53
C ASP A 207 4.59 25.81 -3.88
N LYS A 208 5.30 26.28 -4.92
CA LYS A 208 5.23 25.67 -6.25
C LYS A 208 5.98 24.34 -6.28
N LEU A 209 5.27 23.27 -6.53
CA LEU A 209 5.85 21.92 -6.69
C LEU A 209 6.69 21.85 -7.99
N GLY A 210 7.78 21.09 -7.92
CA GLY A 210 8.53 20.69 -9.10
C GLY A 210 7.84 19.59 -9.91
N ASN A 211 8.41 19.26 -11.05
CA ASN A 211 7.93 18.14 -11.85
C ASN A 211 8.16 16.80 -11.13
N ARG A 212 7.10 16.00 -11.05
CA ARG A 212 7.09 14.70 -10.38
C ARG A 212 7.78 13.64 -11.22
N VAL A 213 8.67 12.90 -10.59
CA VAL A 213 9.22 11.64 -11.10
C VAL A 213 8.63 10.50 -10.27
N GLU A 214 8.07 9.52 -10.94
CA GLU A 214 7.53 8.29 -10.35
C GLU A 214 8.60 7.18 -10.44
N ILE A 215 8.85 6.49 -9.34
CA ILE A 215 9.83 5.40 -9.28
C ILE A 215 9.11 4.09 -9.00
N LYS A 216 9.30 3.14 -9.91
CA LYS A 216 8.72 1.79 -9.85
C LYS A 216 9.78 0.72 -9.60
N ASN A 217 9.34 -0.53 -9.39
CA ASN A 217 10.19 -1.69 -9.11
C ASN A 217 10.91 -1.62 -7.76
N LEU A 218 10.20 -1.18 -6.72
CA LEU A 218 10.71 -1.04 -5.37
C LEU A 218 10.35 -2.28 -4.54
N ASN A 219 11.20 -3.29 -4.54
CA ASN A 219 10.90 -4.63 -4.00
C ASN A 219 11.12 -4.77 -2.48
N SER A 220 11.53 -3.71 -1.80
CA SER A 220 11.70 -3.66 -0.34
C SER A 220 11.59 -2.21 0.16
N MET A 221 11.28 -2.01 1.44
CA MET A 221 11.30 -0.68 2.05
C MET A 221 12.69 -0.03 1.94
N LYS A 222 13.75 -0.84 2.03
CA LYS A 222 15.13 -0.37 1.84
C LYS A 222 15.38 0.14 0.42
N SER A 223 14.81 -0.54 -0.59
CA SER A 223 14.88 -0.08 -1.99
C SER A 223 14.15 1.24 -2.19
N VAL A 224 13.00 1.44 -1.52
CA VAL A 224 12.28 2.73 -1.54
C VAL A 224 13.18 3.87 -1.03
N ILE A 225 13.82 3.68 0.11
CA ILE A 225 14.72 4.67 0.72
C ILE A 225 15.87 5.02 -0.22
N LYS A 226 16.62 4.00 -0.70
CA LYS A 226 17.75 4.21 -1.62
C LYS A 226 17.34 4.90 -2.92
N ALA A 227 16.21 4.51 -3.49
CA ALA A 227 15.71 5.08 -4.74
C ALA A 227 15.35 6.56 -4.58
N ILE A 228 14.73 6.93 -3.45
CA ILE A 228 14.41 8.33 -3.13
C ILE A 228 15.69 9.16 -2.93
N GLU A 229 16.68 8.65 -2.18
CA GLU A 229 17.97 9.33 -1.97
C GLU A 229 18.71 9.55 -3.30
N TYR A 230 18.79 8.51 -4.13
CA TYR A 230 19.40 8.62 -5.46
C TYR A 230 18.68 9.65 -6.34
N GLU A 231 17.37 9.60 -6.38
CA GLU A 231 16.58 10.47 -7.25
C GLU A 231 16.62 11.94 -6.77
N ALA A 232 16.63 12.18 -5.46
CA ALA A 232 16.81 13.51 -4.90
C ALA A 232 18.17 14.12 -5.30
N ALA A 233 19.25 13.34 -5.23
CA ALA A 233 20.57 13.76 -5.66
C ALA A 233 20.60 14.05 -7.17
N ARG A 234 20.07 13.12 -8.00
CA ARG A 234 20.01 13.30 -9.46
C ARG A 234 19.24 14.55 -9.85
N GLN A 235 18.05 14.79 -9.25
CA GLN A 235 17.25 15.99 -9.55
C GLN A 235 17.98 17.27 -9.13
N SER A 236 18.67 17.27 -8.00
CA SER A 236 19.47 18.43 -7.56
C SER A 236 20.55 18.77 -8.58
N GLU A 237 21.33 17.79 -9.04
CA GLU A 237 22.37 17.98 -10.05
C GLU A 237 21.83 18.55 -11.37
N VAL A 238 20.67 18.02 -11.83
CA VAL A 238 20.02 18.52 -13.04
C VAL A 238 19.57 19.95 -12.89
N LEU A 239 18.94 20.30 -11.76
CA LEU A 239 18.47 21.65 -11.49
C LEU A 239 19.63 22.65 -11.31
N ASP A 240 20.72 22.25 -10.64
CA ASP A 240 21.93 23.05 -10.46
C ASP A 240 22.66 23.32 -11.79
N SER A 241 22.52 22.40 -12.77
CA SER A 241 23.01 22.61 -14.15
C SER A 241 22.14 23.55 -14.98
N GLY A 242 21.06 24.11 -14.42
CA GLY A 242 20.10 24.99 -15.10
C GLY A 242 19.10 24.28 -16.00
N LYS A 243 19.04 22.95 -15.94
CA LYS A 243 18.06 22.14 -16.71
C LYS A 243 16.79 21.93 -15.91
N ALA A 244 15.70 21.65 -16.62
CA ALA A 244 14.43 21.26 -16.01
C ALA A 244 14.38 19.74 -15.78
N ILE A 245 13.59 19.32 -14.78
CA ILE A 245 13.23 17.92 -14.58
C ILE A 245 12.02 17.62 -15.47
N ASP A 246 12.11 16.56 -16.27
CA ASP A 246 10.96 16.03 -17.01
C ASP A 246 10.02 15.28 -16.07
N ARG A 247 8.73 15.34 -16.36
CA ARG A 247 7.76 14.46 -15.70
C ARG A 247 7.83 13.08 -16.35
N GLU A 248 8.39 12.11 -15.63
CA GLU A 248 8.70 10.78 -16.17
C GLU A 248 8.47 9.67 -15.14
N THR A 249 8.36 8.43 -15.64
CA THR A 249 8.42 7.20 -14.83
C THR A 249 9.79 6.57 -15.01
N ARG A 250 10.40 6.16 -13.89
CA ARG A 250 11.72 5.52 -13.84
C ARG A 250 11.62 4.16 -13.15
N LEU A 251 12.45 3.22 -13.58
CA LEU A 251 12.63 1.92 -12.93
C LEU A 251 13.85 1.96 -12.02
N TRP A 252 13.69 1.48 -10.80
CA TRP A 252 14.82 1.26 -9.89
C TRP A 252 15.52 -0.05 -10.25
N ASP A 253 16.85 0.03 -10.41
CA ASP A 253 17.77 -1.10 -10.55
C ASP A 253 18.49 -1.30 -9.22
N GLU A 254 18.07 -2.30 -8.46
CA GLU A 254 18.62 -2.60 -7.14
C GLU A 254 20.09 -3.05 -7.22
N VAL A 255 20.49 -3.73 -8.30
CA VAL A 255 21.86 -4.25 -8.46
C VAL A 255 22.84 -3.12 -8.67
N ASN A 256 22.49 -2.16 -9.53
CA ASN A 256 23.35 -1.03 -9.86
C ASN A 256 23.11 0.20 -8.97
N GLY A 257 22.07 0.19 -8.13
CA GLY A 257 21.70 1.32 -7.25
C GLY A 257 21.36 2.58 -8.04
N LYS A 258 20.67 2.46 -9.17
CA LYS A 258 20.34 3.56 -10.09
C LYS A 258 18.90 3.46 -10.58
N SER A 259 18.33 4.60 -10.96
CA SER A 259 17.08 4.62 -11.70
C SER A 259 17.31 4.84 -13.20
N ALA A 260 16.55 4.14 -14.04
CA ALA A 260 16.57 4.31 -15.49
C ALA A 260 15.21 4.82 -15.99
N ARG A 261 15.21 5.70 -17.00
CA ARG A 261 13.97 6.20 -17.60
C ARG A 261 13.22 5.05 -18.27
N MET A 262 11.96 4.90 -17.96
CA MET A 262 11.07 3.90 -18.54
C MET A 262 10.24 4.50 -19.68
N ARG A 263 9.58 5.64 -19.41
CA ARG A 263 8.75 6.37 -20.40
C ARG A 263 8.64 7.85 -20.06
N SER A 264 8.36 8.68 -21.07
CA SER A 264 7.98 10.08 -20.87
C SER A 264 6.47 10.23 -20.71
N LYS A 265 6.02 11.42 -20.24
CA LYS A 265 4.60 11.73 -20.11
C LYS A 265 3.88 11.94 -21.43
N GLU A 266 4.60 12.26 -22.49
CA GLU A 266 4.04 12.34 -23.83
C GLU A 266 3.51 10.99 -24.32
N GLU A 267 4.00 9.88 -23.71
CA GLU A 267 3.52 8.51 -23.89
C GLU A 267 2.50 8.06 -22.84
N ALA A 268 1.92 9.01 -22.07
CA ALA A 268 0.92 8.68 -21.05
C ALA A 268 -0.28 8.01 -21.72
N GLN A 269 -0.59 6.81 -21.26
CA GLN A 269 -1.75 6.07 -21.76
C GLN A 269 -3.03 6.80 -21.38
N ASP A 270 -3.89 7.04 -22.38
CA ASP A 270 -5.30 7.37 -22.13
C ASP A 270 -6.02 6.08 -21.77
N TYR A 271 -6.28 5.89 -20.46
CA TYR A 271 -6.96 4.70 -19.94
C TYR A 271 -8.44 4.64 -20.27
N ARG A 272 -9.04 5.65 -20.86
CA ARG A 272 -10.45 5.69 -21.28
C ARG A 272 -11.39 5.16 -20.22
N TYR A 273 -11.26 5.68 -19.00
CA TYR A 273 -12.10 5.27 -17.89
C TYR A 273 -13.58 5.45 -18.20
N PHE A 274 -14.38 4.45 -17.85
CA PHE A 274 -15.83 4.53 -17.83
C PHE A 274 -16.38 3.58 -16.76
N PRO A 275 -17.61 3.84 -16.24
CA PRO A 275 -18.22 2.98 -15.23
C PRO A 275 -18.32 1.52 -15.69
N GLU A 276 -18.00 0.57 -14.79
CA GLU A 276 -18.13 -0.86 -15.04
C GLU A 276 -19.61 -1.23 -15.15
N PRO A 277 -20.13 -1.61 -16.33
CA PRO A 277 -21.57 -1.80 -16.53
C PRO A 277 -22.12 -3.06 -15.88
N ASP A 278 -21.24 -4.04 -15.59
CA ASP A 278 -21.63 -5.35 -15.06
C ASP A 278 -21.63 -5.38 -13.52
N LEU A 279 -21.26 -4.30 -12.87
CA LEU A 279 -21.29 -4.14 -11.41
C LEU A 279 -22.26 -3.02 -11.00
N LEU A 280 -23.14 -3.33 -10.08
CA LEU A 280 -24.02 -2.32 -9.49
C LEU A 280 -23.20 -1.41 -8.55
N PRO A 281 -23.56 -0.12 -8.46
CA PRO A 281 -23.01 0.75 -7.44
C PRO A 281 -23.25 0.20 -6.03
N VAL A 282 -22.33 0.49 -5.14
CA VAL A 282 -22.40 0.09 -3.73
C VAL A 282 -22.84 1.30 -2.90
N LEU A 283 -23.89 1.12 -2.12
CA LEU A 283 -24.38 2.08 -1.15
C LEU A 283 -23.92 1.64 0.24
N ILE A 284 -23.19 2.49 0.93
CA ILE A 284 -22.67 2.25 2.28
C ILE A 284 -23.60 3.00 3.25
N ASP A 285 -24.45 2.26 3.95
CA ASP A 285 -25.32 2.83 4.97
C ASP A 285 -24.59 3.03 6.32
N GLU A 286 -25.17 3.84 7.20
CA GLU A 286 -24.59 4.14 8.50
C GLU A 286 -24.46 2.91 9.40
N LYS A 287 -25.37 1.94 9.28
CA LYS A 287 -25.33 0.70 10.05
C LYS A 287 -24.12 -0.15 9.66
N TRP A 288 -23.89 -0.31 8.35
CA TRP A 288 -22.74 -1.06 7.85
C TRP A 288 -21.44 -0.35 8.24
N LEU A 289 -21.36 0.96 8.04
CA LEU A 289 -20.20 1.77 8.42
C LEU A 289 -19.92 1.68 9.94
N SER A 290 -20.95 1.78 10.78
CA SER A 290 -20.83 1.63 12.24
C SER A 290 -20.31 0.24 12.62
N THR A 291 -20.78 -0.81 11.96
CA THR A 291 -20.29 -2.18 12.18
C THR A 291 -18.80 -2.29 11.86
N ILE A 292 -18.36 -1.72 10.74
CA ILE A 292 -16.95 -1.70 10.37
C ILE A 292 -16.12 -0.91 11.38
N LYS A 293 -16.57 0.29 11.77
CA LYS A 293 -15.88 1.11 12.79
C LYS A 293 -15.67 0.35 14.08
N SER A 294 -16.71 -0.34 14.58
CA SER A 294 -16.61 -1.12 15.81
C SER A 294 -15.74 -2.38 15.71
N SER A 295 -15.42 -2.83 14.50
CA SER A 295 -14.53 -3.97 14.26
C SER A 295 -13.05 -3.60 14.20
N ILE A 296 -12.70 -2.31 14.20
CA ILE A 296 -11.32 -1.86 14.18
C ILE A 296 -10.75 -1.98 15.59
N PRO A 297 -9.66 -2.73 15.78
CA PRO A 297 -8.99 -2.79 17.08
C PRO A 297 -8.30 -1.46 17.38
N GLU A 298 -7.96 -1.24 18.65
CA GLU A 298 -7.05 -0.15 19.01
C GLU A 298 -5.76 -0.23 18.20
N LEU A 299 -5.42 0.84 17.47
CA LEU A 299 -4.30 0.85 16.54
C LEU A 299 -2.94 0.92 17.27
N PRO A 300 -1.83 0.51 16.60
CA PRO A 300 -0.52 0.38 17.24
C PRO A 300 -0.03 1.63 17.95
N LEU A 301 -0.24 2.80 17.38
CA LEU A 301 0.20 4.07 17.96
C LEU A 301 -0.60 4.43 19.20
N GLU A 302 -1.93 4.28 19.16
CA GLU A 302 -2.82 4.51 20.30
C GLU A 302 -2.50 3.54 21.44
N LYS A 303 -2.28 2.27 21.09
CA LYS A 303 -1.92 1.23 22.04
C LYS A 303 -0.56 1.50 22.71
N LYS A 304 0.44 1.91 21.93
CA LYS A 304 1.75 2.34 22.43
C LYS A 304 1.59 3.47 23.45
N GLN A 305 0.82 4.49 23.10
CA GLN A 305 0.55 5.63 23.99
C GLN A 305 -0.15 5.18 25.28
N ARG A 306 -1.17 4.33 25.17
CA ARG A 306 -1.83 3.75 26.33
C ARG A 306 -0.88 2.97 27.24
N TYR A 307 0.06 2.20 26.68
CA TYR A 307 1.05 1.47 27.50
C TYR A 307 1.99 2.41 28.25
N ILE A 308 2.40 3.50 27.64
CA ILE A 308 3.20 4.53 28.31
C ILE A 308 2.40 5.18 29.45
N GLU A 309 1.17 5.58 29.16
CA GLU A 309 0.34 6.32 30.13
C GLU A 309 -0.19 5.44 31.27
N SER A 310 -0.76 4.26 30.93
CA SER A 310 -1.44 3.41 31.89
C SER A 310 -0.48 2.49 32.68
N PHE A 311 0.53 1.93 31.95
CA PHE A 311 1.45 0.97 32.57
C PHE A 311 2.81 1.56 32.92
N LYS A 312 3.02 2.85 32.65
CA LYS A 312 4.28 3.58 32.93
C LYS A 312 5.50 2.90 32.28
N LEU A 313 5.30 2.31 31.10
CA LEU A 313 6.40 1.75 30.31
C LEU A 313 7.21 2.87 29.65
N SER A 314 8.48 2.57 29.34
CA SER A 314 9.28 3.49 28.52
C SER A 314 8.75 3.51 27.08
N ASP A 315 9.08 4.57 26.32
CA ASP A 315 8.74 4.67 24.89
C ASP A 315 9.32 3.49 24.09
N TYR A 316 10.54 3.07 24.45
CA TYR A 316 11.20 1.92 23.84
C TYR A 316 10.43 0.61 24.13
N ASP A 317 10.15 0.32 25.39
CA ASP A 317 9.48 -0.91 25.81
C ASP A 317 8.08 -1.03 25.21
N ALA A 318 7.32 0.07 25.24
CA ALA A 318 6.00 0.13 24.64
C ALA A 318 6.08 -0.06 23.11
N GLY A 319 7.13 0.49 22.47
CA GLY A 319 7.42 0.30 21.05
C GLY A 319 7.65 -1.16 20.69
N VAL A 320 8.53 -1.86 21.43
CA VAL A 320 8.83 -3.28 21.20
C VAL A 320 7.58 -4.15 21.38
N LEU A 321 6.81 -3.94 22.46
CA LEU A 321 5.58 -4.70 22.70
C LEU A 321 4.50 -4.49 21.64
N THR A 322 4.48 -3.32 20.99
CA THR A 322 3.50 -3.00 19.96
C THR A 322 4.01 -3.24 18.54
N GLU A 323 5.15 -3.90 18.38
CA GLU A 323 5.70 -4.26 17.07
C GLU A 323 4.85 -5.33 16.38
N GLU A 324 4.46 -6.36 17.14
CA GLU A 324 3.69 -7.49 16.63
C GLU A 324 2.43 -7.77 17.46
N LYS A 325 1.35 -8.11 16.79
CA LYS A 325 0.05 -8.43 17.43
C LYS A 325 0.15 -9.58 18.44
N VAL A 326 1.03 -10.55 18.19
CA VAL A 326 1.25 -11.69 19.09
C VAL A 326 1.81 -11.22 20.45
N LEU A 327 2.78 -10.30 20.41
CA LEU A 327 3.39 -9.75 21.62
C LEU A 327 2.38 -8.95 22.45
N ILE A 328 1.53 -8.18 21.77
CA ILE A 328 0.45 -7.44 22.43
C ILE A 328 -0.50 -8.37 23.15
N ASN A 329 -1.00 -9.38 22.45
CA ASN A 329 -1.97 -10.30 23.03
C ASN A 329 -1.38 -11.00 24.26
N LEU A 330 -0.14 -11.48 24.12
CA LEU A 330 0.56 -12.12 25.24
C LEU A 330 0.71 -11.16 26.43
N PHE A 331 1.19 -9.93 26.19
CA PHE A 331 1.39 -8.94 27.23
C PHE A 331 0.08 -8.57 27.94
N GLU A 332 -0.98 -8.27 27.17
CA GLU A 332 -2.27 -7.89 27.72
C GLU A 332 -2.93 -9.04 28.52
N GLU A 333 -2.80 -10.27 28.05
CA GLU A 333 -3.28 -11.44 28.79
C GLU A 333 -2.52 -11.63 30.11
N CYS A 334 -1.19 -11.50 30.09
CA CYS A 334 -0.39 -11.57 31.32
C CYS A 334 -0.79 -10.48 32.32
N VAL A 335 -0.99 -9.24 31.86
CA VAL A 335 -1.38 -8.12 32.73
C VAL A 335 -2.80 -8.31 33.30
N LYS A 336 -3.73 -8.92 32.55
CA LYS A 336 -5.08 -9.27 33.07
C LYS A 336 -5.04 -10.28 34.21
N ILE A 337 -4.10 -11.25 34.15
CA ILE A 337 -3.94 -12.28 35.17
C ILE A 337 -3.27 -11.70 36.43
N MET A 338 -2.27 -10.85 36.23
CA MET A 338 -1.51 -10.26 37.32
C MET A 338 -1.08 -8.83 36.96
N ASP A 339 -1.42 -7.87 37.79
CA ASP A 339 -1.06 -6.45 37.59
C ASP A 339 0.43 -6.18 37.88
N ARG A 340 1.30 -6.65 36.96
CA ARG A 340 2.75 -6.42 36.99
C ARG A 340 3.29 -6.10 35.58
N PRO A 341 2.81 -5.03 34.92
CA PRO A 341 3.09 -4.75 33.51
C PRO A 341 4.59 -4.62 33.24
N LYS A 342 5.35 -3.96 34.11
CA LYS A 342 6.79 -3.78 33.90
C LYS A 342 7.59 -5.10 33.99
N ALA A 343 7.18 -6.02 34.87
CA ALA A 343 7.82 -7.32 34.97
C ALA A 343 7.55 -8.18 33.71
N PHE A 344 6.30 -8.19 33.22
CA PHE A 344 5.96 -8.90 31.99
C PHE A 344 6.62 -8.30 30.76
N CYS A 345 6.69 -6.97 30.68
CA CYS A 345 7.41 -6.30 29.63
C CYS A 345 8.87 -6.76 29.59
N ASN A 346 9.58 -6.72 30.72
CA ASN A 346 10.97 -7.15 30.79
C ASN A 346 11.15 -8.62 30.39
N TRP A 347 10.25 -9.50 30.81
CA TRP A 347 10.29 -10.92 30.45
C TRP A 347 10.10 -11.13 28.94
N ILE A 348 9.13 -10.45 28.35
CA ILE A 348 8.87 -10.54 26.91
C ILE A 348 10.07 -9.99 26.12
N THR A 349 10.54 -8.80 26.47
CA THR A 349 11.57 -8.10 25.68
C THR A 349 12.97 -8.67 25.87
N ASN A 350 13.32 -9.19 27.07
CA ASN A 350 14.68 -9.63 27.36
C ASN A 350 14.88 -11.14 27.32
N ASP A 351 13.84 -11.92 27.60
CA ASP A 351 13.94 -13.37 27.68
C ASP A 351 13.26 -14.03 26.48
N LEU A 352 11.96 -13.76 26.25
CA LEU A 352 11.20 -14.43 25.20
C LEU A 352 11.68 -14.08 23.77
N LEU A 353 12.01 -12.83 23.50
CA LEU A 353 12.48 -12.40 22.15
C LEU A 353 13.94 -12.76 21.84
N ARG A 354 14.65 -13.41 22.78
CA ARG A 354 16.01 -13.92 22.55
C ARG A 354 16.04 -15.38 22.13
N GLU A 355 14.99 -16.16 22.40
CA GLU A 355 14.81 -17.54 21.97
C GLU A 355 14.28 -17.62 20.51
#